data_41493e79a2b42c1b0361072026d288f6
#
_entry.id   41493e79a2b42c1b0361072026d288f6
#
_cell.length_a   1.000
_cell.length_b   1.000
_cell.length_c   1.000
_cell.angle_alpha   90.00
_cell.angle_beta   90.00
_cell.angle_gamma   90.00
#
_symmetry.space_group_name_H-M   'P 1'
#
loop_
_entity.id
_entity.type
_entity.pdbx_description
1 polymer ?
#
loop_
_entity_poly.entity_id
_entity_poly.type
_entity_poly.pdbx_seq_one_letter_code
_entity_poly.pdbx_strand_id
1 'polypeptide(L)'
;FDEKRYFSNGSSKNFFQLNDLKIGLSICEDIWDEGFIDLQKENNLDLLINLSASPFTTSTKEERGNVFAKISEKLNIPLIYVNQTGGQDELVFDGTSSVINKQGDVTIELKSFATDSIQFNHEDLNNSSIKEKTSNRLKDLYDSLVLATKDYVEKNNFKGVLIGSSGGIDSALTATIATDALGSEKVRTITVSYTHLTLPTR
;
A
#
# COMPACT_ATOMS: atom_id res chain seq x y z
N PHE A 1 -3.59 8.84 11.98
CA PHE A 1 -2.56 9.64 12.65
C PHE A 1 -3.03 11.10 12.72
N ASP A 2 -2.99 11.72 13.88
CA ASP A 2 -3.43 13.12 14.07
C ASP A 2 -2.24 14.07 13.85
N GLU A 3 -1.95 14.38 12.58
CA GLU A 3 -0.81 15.22 12.20
C GLU A 3 -0.93 16.66 12.75
N LYS A 4 -2.14 17.19 12.83
CA LYS A 4 -2.41 18.56 13.35
C LYS A 4 -1.97 18.74 14.80
N ARG A 5 -1.78 17.64 15.54
CA ARG A 5 -1.28 17.66 16.91
C ARG A 5 0.23 17.96 16.99
N TYR A 6 0.99 17.62 15.94
CA TYR A 6 2.44 17.69 15.95
C TYR A 6 3.00 18.68 14.95
N PHE A 7 2.26 18.98 13.89
CA PHE A 7 2.71 19.81 12.78
C PHE A 7 1.73 20.96 12.52
N SER A 8 2.27 22.09 12.10
CA SER A 8 1.48 23.22 11.62
C SER A 8 1.31 23.12 10.10
N ASN A 9 0.17 23.57 9.61
CA ASN A 9 -0.06 23.64 8.16
C ASN A 9 0.97 24.54 7.49
N GLY A 10 1.48 24.09 6.34
CA GLY A 10 2.32 24.92 5.49
C GLY A 10 1.54 26.10 4.94
N SER A 11 2.22 27.25 4.79
CA SER A 11 1.64 28.46 4.20
C SER A 11 2.05 28.67 2.74
N SER A 12 2.92 27.82 2.20
CA SER A 12 3.44 27.92 0.83
C SER A 12 2.54 27.22 -0.18
N LYS A 13 2.57 27.70 -1.42
CA LYS A 13 1.90 27.04 -2.53
C LYS A 13 2.60 25.71 -2.83
N ASN A 14 1.86 24.61 -2.79
CA ASN A 14 2.39 23.26 -2.98
C ASN A 14 2.37 22.85 -4.46
N PHE A 15 2.97 23.66 -5.33
CA PHE A 15 3.08 23.34 -6.74
C PHE A 15 4.40 23.85 -7.35
N PHE A 16 4.78 23.24 -8.46
CA PHE A 16 5.90 23.68 -9.28
C PHE A 16 5.55 23.64 -10.77
N GLN A 17 6.35 24.33 -11.57
CA GLN A 17 6.21 24.34 -13.03
C GLN A 17 7.23 23.37 -13.62
N LEU A 18 6.76 22.46 -14.48
CA LEU A 18 7.62 21.59 -15.27
C LEU A 18 7.20 21.73 -16.75
N ASN A 19 8.05 22.37 -17.56
CA ASN A 19 7.67 22.80 -18.90
C ASN A 19 6.37 23.64 -18.84
N ASP A 20 5.37 23.24 -19.60
CA ASP A 20 4.07 23.93 -19.66
C ASP A 20 3.06 23.41 -18.61
N LEU A 21 3.46 22.41 -17.77
CA LEU A 21 2.58 21.79 -16.78
C LEU A 21 2.79 22.41 -15.41
N LYS A 22 1.69 22.76 -14.77
CA LYS A 22 1.65 23.20 -13.37
C LYS A 22 1.22 22.02 -12.50
N ILE A 23 2.16 21.48 -11.73
CA ILE A 23 2.03 20.24 -10.98
C ILE A 23 1.89 20.53 -9.50
N GLY A 24 0.76 20.16 -8.91
CA GLY A 24 0.53 20.18 -7.47
C GLY A 24 1.16 18.98 -6.79
N LEU A 25 1.61 19.20 -5.55
CA LEU A 25 2.10 18.14 -4.67
C LEU A 25 1.25 18.03 -3.42
N SER A 26 1.00 16.80 -2.98
CA SER A 26 0.36 16.46 -1.73
C SER A 26 1.06 15.27 -1.08
N ILE A 27 0.95 15.17 0.22
CA ILE A 27 1.57 14.10 1.01
C ILE A 27 0.48 13.35 1.76
N CYS A 28 0.39 12.06 1.48
CA CYS A 28 -0.44 11.09 2.20
C CYS A 28 -1.87 11.61 2.47
N GLU A 29 -2.18 11.95 3.71
CA GLU A 29 -3.50 12.34 4.17
C GLU A 29 -3.97 13.74 3.72
N ASP A 30 -3.10 14.58 3.15
CA ASP A 30 -3.49 15.89 2.61
C ASP A 30 -4.70 15.80 1.67
N ILE A 31 -4.75 14.74 0.86
CA ILE A 31 -5.84 14.53 -0.11
C ILE A 31 -7.19 14.15 0.53
N TRP A 32 -7.22 13.83 1.82
CA TRP A 32 -8.44 13.54 2.57
C TRP A 32 -9.03 14.81 3.21
N ASP A 33 -8.25 15.90 3.28
CA ASP A 33 -8.68 17.19 3.83
C ASP A 33 -9.37 18.04 2.74
N GLU A 34 -10.66 18.32 2.92
CA GLU A 34 -11.43 19.12 1.96
C GLU A 34 -10.88 20.56 1.83
N GLY A 35 -10.36 21.13 2.90
CA GLY A 35 -9.73 22.44 2.88
C GLY A 35 -8.48 22.48 2.00
N PHE A 36 -7.67 21.42 2.06
CA PHE A 36 -6.53 21.28 1.15
C PHE A 36 -6.97 21.23 -0.32
N ILE A 37 -8.01 20.44 -0.64
CA ILE A 37 -8.51 20.31 -2.01
C ILE A 37 -9.06 21.64 -2.53
N ASP A 38 -9.76 22.41 -1.69
CA ASP A 38 -10.27 23.71 -2.10
C ASP A 38 -9.14 24.72 -2.40
N LEU A 39 -8.06 24.69 -1.61
CA LEU A 39 -6.84 25.46 -1.93
C LEU A 39 -6.21 25.06 -3.28
N GLN A 40 -6.21 23.77 -3.62
CA GLN A 40 -5.68 23.32 -4.92
C GLN A 40 -6.51 23.81 -6.11
N LYS A 41 -7.82 23.99 -5.96
CA LYS A 41 -8.69 24.59 -6.97
C LYS A 41 -8.24 25.98 -7.40
N GLU A 42 -7.84 26.81 -6.44
CA GLU A 42 -7.39 28.16 -6.70
C GLU A 42 -6.06 28.23 -7.47
N ASN A 43 -5.30 27.15 -7.43
CA ASN A 43 -3.99 27.09 -8.05
C ASN A 43 -4.03 26.86 -9.57
N ASN A 44 -5.16 26.45 -10.17
CA ASN A 44 -5.27 26.09 -11.58
C ASN A 44 -4.18 25.09 -12.02
N LEU A 45 -4.19 23.91 -11.39
CA LEU A 45 -3.23 22.84 -11.66
C LEU A 45 -3.60 22.07 -12.92
N ASP A 46 -2.60 21.50 -13.59
CA ASP A 46 -2.78 20.55 -14.70
C ASP A 46 -2.71 19.09 -14.22
N LEU A 47 -2.08 18.85 -13.08
CA LEU A 47 -1.85 17.53 -12.50
C LEU A 47 -1.66 17.65 -10.99
N LEU A 48 -2.18 16.69 -10.23
CA LEU A 48 -1.86 16.51 -8.81
C LEU A 48 -1.06 15.22 -8.63
N ILE A 49 0.04 15.29 -7.89
CA ILE A 49 0.83 14.11 -7.46
C ILE A 49 0.70 13.97 -5.95
N ASN A 50 0.27 12.80 -5.50
CA ASN A 50 0.20 12.45 -4.09
C ASN A 50 1.27 11.39 -3.76
N LEU A 51 2.15 11.70 -2.82
CA LEU A 51 3.20 10.82 -2.32
C LEU A 51 2.77 10.25 -0.98
N SER A 52 2.62 8.93 -0.88
CA SER A 52 2.01 8.28 0.27
C SER A 52 2.85 7.15 0.87
N ALA A 53 2.72 7.00 2.17
CA ALA A 53 3.03 5.80 2.93
C ALA A 53 1.73 5.32 3.62
N SER A 54 0.73 4.98 2.80
CA SER A 54 -0.59 4.58 3.26
C SER A 54 -0.61 3.07 3.50
N PRO A 55 -0.83 2.60 4.74
CA PRO A 55 -0.77 1.18 5.07
C PRO A 55 -1.94 0.42 4.45
N PHE A 56 -1.68 -0.85 4.19
CA PHE A 56 -2.69 -1.79 3.70
C PHE A 56 -3.65 -2.20 4.81
N THR A 57 -4.94 -2.16 4.51
CA THR A 57 -6.00 -2.86 5.22
C THR A 57 -6.91 -3.54 4.21
N THR A 58 -7.79 -4.41 4.65
CA THR A 58 -8.68 -5.15 3.73
C THR A 58 -9.73 -4.28 3.03
N SER A 59 -9.92 -3.02 3.45
CA SER A 59 -10.82 -2.02 2.85
C SER A 59 -10.09 -0.89 2.14
N THR A 60 -8.80 -0.72 2.37
CA THR A 60 -8.02 0.46 1.93
C THR A 60 -8.11 0.71 0.43
N LYS A 61 -8.11 -0.33 -0.39
CA LYS A 61 -8.15 -0.16 -1.85
C LYS A 61 -9.45 0.51 -2.33
N GLU A 62 -10.58 0.08 -1.78
CA GLU A 62 -11.90 0.66 -2.09
C GLU A 62 -12.02 2.09 -1.56
N GLU A 63 -11.59 2.33 -0.31
CA GLU A 63 -11.61 3.64 0.31
C GLU A 63 -10.77 4.65 -0.48
N ARG A 64 -9.54 4.28 -0.85
CA ARG A 64 -8.65 5.12 -1.69
C ARG A 64 -9.28 5.41 -3.05
N GLY A 65 -9.83 4.40 -3.73
CA GLY A 65 -10.47 4.56 -5.03
C GLY A 65 -11.56 5.62 -5.00
N ASN A 66 -12.43 5.58 -3.98
CA ASN A 66 -13.50 6.56 -3.80
C ASN A 66 -12.95 7.99 -3.57
N VAL A 67 -11.88 8.12 -2.79
CA VAL A 67 -11.25 9.42 -2.54
C VAL A 67 -10.60 9.96 -3.81
N PHE A 68 -9.86 9.13 -4.53
CA PHE A 68 -9.17 9.55 -5.76
C PHE A 68 -10.14 10.01 -6.83
N ALA A 69 -11.23 9.26 -7.05
CA ALA A 69 -12.28 9.64 -7.99
C ALA A 69 -12.87 11.00 -7.62
N LYS A 70 -13.30 11.16 -6.37
CA LYS A 70 -13.86 12.42 -5.86
C LYS A 70 -12.92 13.63 -6.07
N ILE A 71 -11.62 13.44 -5.84
CA ILE A 71 -10.62 14.51 -5.98
C ILE A 71 -10.41 14.88 -7.44
N SER A 72 -10.17 13.88 -8.30
CA SER A 72 -9.94 14.12 -9.73
C SER A 72 -11.14 14.79 -10.39
N GLU A 73 -12.35 14.35 -10.06
CA GLU A 73 -13.59 15.00 -10.53
C GLU A 73 -13.73 16.43 -9.97
N LYS A 74 -13.52 16.63 -8.67
CA LYS A 74 -13.66 17.95 -8.03
C LYS A 74 -12.68 18.99 -8.56
N LEU A 75 -11.44 18.57 -8.85
CA LEU A 75 -10.39 19.42 -9.41
C LEU A 75 -10.42 19.47 -10.93
N ASN A 76 -11.10 18.52 -11.59
CA ASN A 76 -11.13 18.29 -13.04
C ASN A 76 -9.72 18.14 -13.65
N ILE A 77 -8.81 17.49 -12.93
CA ILE A 77 -7.45 17.17 -13.34
C ILE A 77 -7.10 15.71 -13.02
N PRO A 78 -6.13 15.11 -13.72
CA PRO A 78 -5.63 13.79 -13.34
C PRO A 78 -4.90 13.82 -12.00
N LEU A 79 -4.90 12.66 -11.32
CA LEU A 79 -4.16 12.40 -10.08
C LEU A 79 -3.18 11.26 -10.30
N ILE A 80 -1.93 11.44 -9.93
CA ILE A 80 -0.95 10.37 -9.79
C ILE A 80 -0.78 10.06 -8.31
N TYR A 81 -1.17 8.87 -7.91
CA TYR A 81 -0.96 8.35 -6.57
C TYR A 81 0.26 7.45 -6.54
N VAL A 82 1.25 7.78 -5.72
CA VAL A 82 2.48 7.00 -5.53
C VAL A 82 2.56 6.54 -4.09
N ASN A 83 2.46 5.23 -3.87
CA ASN A 83 2.48 4.65 -2.54
C ASN A 83 3.73 3.82 -2.30
N GLN A 84 4.21 3.84 -1.07
CA GLN A 84 5.27 2.96 -0.58
C GLN A 84 4.85 1.49 -0.73
N THR A 85 5.82 0.59 -0.95
CA THR A 85 5.62 -0.86 -0.83
C THR A 85 6.61 -1.46 0.16
N GLY A 86 6.18 -2.46 0.90
CA GLY A 86 7.03 -3.18 1.86
C GLY A 86 6.39 -3.32 3.23
N GLY A 87 7.01 -4.15 4.09
CA GLY A 87 6.67 -4.30 5.50
C GLY A 87 7.60 -3.46 6.38
N GLN A 88 7.05 -2.88 7.44
CA GLN A 88 7.79 -2.15 8.46
C GLN A 88 7.07 -2.29 9.80
N ASP A 89 7.74 -2.91 10.78
CA ASP A 89 7.15 -3.26 12.07
C ASP A 89 5.80 -4.00 11.89
N GLU A 90 4.71 -3.47 12.42
CA GLU A 90 3.35 -4.02 12.26
C GLU A 90 2.61 -3.52 11.00
N LEU A 91 3.23 -2.67 10.19
CA LEU A 91 2.61 -2.09 9.01
C LEU A 91 3.06 -2.78 7.72
N VAL A 92 2.14 -2.91 6.78
CA VAL A 92 2.42 -3.35 5.42
C VAL A 92 1.90 -2.32 4.44
N PHE A 93 2.71 -1.97 3.47
CA PHE A 93 2.36 -1.05 2.39
C PHE A 93 2.22 -1.83 1.09
N ASP A 94 1.08 -1.73 0.47
CA ASP A 94 0.73 -2.53 -0.71
C ASP A 94 1.27 -1.96 -2.02
N GLY A 95 1.84 -0.76 -2.01
CA GLY A 95 2.17 -0.07 -3.26
C GLY A 95 0.90 0.33 -3.99
N THR A 96 0.53 -0.41 -5.02
CA THR A 96 -0.69 -0.17 -5.82
C THR A 96 -0.77 1.27 -6.32
N SER A 97 0.39 1.84 -6.66
CA SER A 97 0.48 3.20 -7.21
C SER A 97 -0.34 3.30 -8.50
N SER A 98 -1.04 4.40 -8.69
CA SER A 98 -2.06 4.49 -9.71
C SER A 98 -2.10 5.87 -10.38
N VAL A 99 -2.56 5.89 -11.62
CA VAL A 99 -2.94 7.10 -12.34
C VAL A 99 -4.46 7.12 -12.48
N ILE A 100 -5.05 8.21 -12.09
CA ILE A 100 -6.50 8.44 -12.14
C ILE A 100 -6.74 9.61 -13.09
N ASN A 101 -7.62 9.42 -14.07
CA ASN A 101 -7.97 10.48 -15.02
C ASN A 101 -8.90 11.52 -14.36
N LYS A 102 -9.16 12.62 -15.07
CA LYS A 102 -10.03 13.69 -14.57
C LYS A 102 -11.51 13.28 -14.40
N GLN A 103 -11.92 12.12 -14.92
CA GLN A 103 -13.24 11.52 -14.72
C GLN A 103 -13.30 10.63 -13.47
N GLY A 104 -12.19 10.45 -12.77
CA GLY A 104 -12.12 9.59 -11.59
C GLY A 104 -11.80 8.12 -11.90
N ASP A 105 -11.56 7.76 -13.17
CA ASP A 105 -11.25 6.38 -13.55
C ASP A 105 -9.76 6.09 -13.39
N VAL A 106 -9.44 4.89 -12.89
CA VAL A 106 -8.06 4.40 -12.85
C VAL A 106 -7.62 4.00 -14.25
N THR A 107 -6.61 4.70 -14.79
CA THR A 107 -6.05 4.42 -16.12
C THR A 107 -4.83 3.54 -16.09
N ILE A 108 -4.05 3.64 -15.03
CA ILE A 108 -2.85 2.82 -14.78
C ILE A 108 -2.87 2.38 -13.32
N GLU A 109 -2.61 1.10 -13.06
CA GLU A 109 -2.38 0.56 -11.72
C GLU A 109 -1.14 -0.32 -11.73
N LEU A 110 -0.18 -0.04 -10.85
CA LEU A 110 1.02 -0.83 -10.66
C LEU A 110 0.74 -2.06 -9.78
N LYS A 111 1.72 -2.97 -9.71
CA LYS A 111 1.59 -4.21 -8.93
C LYS A 111 1.37 -3.93 -7.46
N SER A 112 0.51 -4.76 -6.85
CA SER A 112 0.37 -4.81 -5.40
C SER A 112 1.49 -5.66 -4.78
N PHE A 113 1.95 -5.28 -3.60
CA PHE A 113 2.93 -6.00 -2.78
C PHE A 113 4.27 -6.28 -3.46
N ALA A 114 4.62 -5.48 -4.46
CA ALA A 114 5.89 -5.56 -5.18
C ALA A 114 6.34 -4.19 -5.65
N THR A 115 7.65 -3.99 -5.71
CA THR A 115 8.23 -2.82 -6.39
C THR A 115 7.92 -2.89 -7.87
N ASP A 116 7.39 -1.80 -8.42
CA ASP A 116 7.05 -1.70 -9.83
C ASP A 116 7.26 -0.26 -10.32
N SER A 117 7.42 -0.10 -11.61
CA SER A 117 7.57 1.21 -12.25
C SER A 117 7.03 1.20 -13.66
N ILE A 118 6.51 2.34 -14.10
CA ILE A 118 6.03 2.56 -15.45
C ILE A 118 6.49 3.91 -15.96
N GLN A 119 6.72 3.99 -17.26
CA GLN A 119 6.94 5.25 -17.96
C GLN A 119 5.78 5.47 -18.93
N PHE A 120 5.20 6.66 -18.93
CA PHE A 120 4.11 7.06 -19.81
C PHE A 120 4.25 8.55 -20.19
N ASN A 121 3.59 8.94 -21.28
CA ASN A 121 3.55 10.35 -21.69
C ASN A 121 2.42 11.07 -20.95
N HIS A 122 2.59 12.36 -20.73
CA HIS A 122 1.55 13.19 -20.11
C HIS A 122 0.21 13.16 -20.87
N GLU A 123 0.24 13.01 -22.18
CA GLU A 123 -0.95 12.86 -23.04
C GLU A 123 -1.78 11.63 -22.69
N ASP A 124 -1.14 10.59 -22.12
CA ASP A 124 -1.78 9.34 -21.73
C ASP A 124 -2.54 9.42 -20.40
N LEU A 125 -2.36 10.50 -19.64
CA LEU A 125 -3.00 10.69 -18.31
C LEU A 125 -4.53 10.68 -18.36
N ASN A 126 -5.11 11.04 -19.50
CA ASN A 126 -6.57 11.10 -19.70
C ASN A 126 -7.10 9.98 -20.62
N ASN A 127 -6.25 9.03 -20.99
CA ASN A 127 -6.66 7.91 -21.84
C ASN A 127 -7.54 6.92 -21.10
N SER A 128 -8.20 6.04 -21.85
CA SER A 128 -9.24 5.14 -21.36
C SER A 128 -8.75 4.19 -20.25
N SER A 129 -9.66 3.92 -19.32
CA SER A 129 -9.49 3.05 -18.16
C SER A 129 -8.86 1.69 -18.45
N ILE A 130 -8.02 1.23 -17.52
CA ILE A 130 -7.68 -0.19 -17.40
C ILE A 130 -8.97 -0.93 -17.04
N LYS A 131 -9.20 -2.08 -17.68
CA LYS A 131 -10.21 -3.02 -17.20
C LYS A 131 -9.92 -3.34 -15.75
N GLU A 132 -10.92 -3.19 -14.89
CA GLU A 132 -10.83 -3.51 -13.47
C GLU A 132 -10.08 -4.81 -13.24
N LYS A 133 -8.99 -4.73 -12.53
CA LYS A 133 -8.30 -5.90 -12.02
C LYS A 133 -9.17 -6.42 -10.87
N THR A 134 -9.81 -7.56 -11.06
CA THR A 134 -10.63 -8.20 -10.01
C THR A 134 -9.76 -8.35 -8.76
N SER A 135 -10.01 -7.53 -7.74
CA SER A 135 -9.35 -7.65 -6.44
C SER A 135 -9.77 -8.98 -5.82
N ASN A 136 -8.81 -9.83 -5.51
CA ASN A 136 -9.05 -11.02 -4.70
C ASN A 136 -8.60 -10.73 -3.27
N ARG A 137 -9.55 -10.34 -2.42
CA ARG A 137 -9.29 -9.94 -1.03
C ARG A 137 -8.50 -10.96 -0.23
N LEU A 138 -8.73 -12.26 -0.44
CA LEU A 138 -7.99 -13.31 0.26
C LEU A 138 -6.55 -13.42 -0.26
N LYS A 139 -6.36 -13.26 -1.56
CA LYS A 139 -5.02 -13.21 -2.14
C LYS A 139 -4.25 -12.00 -1.65
N ASP A 140 -4.86 -10.82 -1.65
CA ASP A 140 -4.22 -9.59 -1.18
C ASP A 140 -3.81 -9.71 0.30
N LEU A 141 -4.66 -10.32 1.13
CA LEU A 141 -4.34 -10.60 2.53
C LEU A 141 -3.16 -11.57 2.64
N TYR A 142 -3.15 -12.65 1.86
CA TYR A 142 -2.06 -13.62 1.85
C TYR A 142 -0.74 -12.98 1.40
N ASP A 143 -0.76 -12.25 0.29
CA ASP A 143 0.42 -11.56 -0.25
C ASP A 143 0.97 -10.53 0.75
N SER A 144 0.10 -9.84 1.50
CA SER A 144 0.52 -8.91 2.55
C SER A 144 1.27 -9.61 3.69
N LEU A 145 0.80 -10.79 4.12
CA LEU A 145 1.47 -11.58 5.16
C LEU A 145 2.83 -12.12 4.70
N VAL A 146 2.91 -12.56 3.45
CA VAL A 146 4.17 -13.01 2.84
C VAL A 146 5.17 -11.85 2.79
N LEU A 147 4.75 -10.66 2.29
CA LEU A 147 5.61 -9.48 2.22
C LEU A 147 6.06 -9.01 3.62
N ALA A 148 5.14 -8.95 4.59
CA ALA A 148 5.45 -8.58 5.97
C ALA A 148 6.52 -9.50 6.58
N THR A 149 6.34 -10.81 6.44
CA THR A 149 7.26 -11.81 6.97
C THR A 149 8.64 -11.70 6.32
N LYS A 150 8.67 -11.55 4.99
CA LYS A 150 9.92 -11.38 4.24
C LYS A 150 10.68 -10.16 4.70
N ASP A 151 10.04 -9.01 4.67
CA ASP A 151 10.69 -7.74 4.98
C ASP A 151 11.13 -7.68 6.43
N TYR A 152 10.34 -8.19 7.37
CA TYR A 152 10.73 -8.25 8.78
C TYR A 152 12.01 -9.06 8.99
N VAL A 153 12.09 -10.24 8.38
CA VAL A 153 13.27 -11.12 8.51
C VAL A 153 14.49 -10.53 7.81
N GLU A 154 14.33 -10.03 6.58
CA GLU A 154 15.44 -9.53 5.78
C GLU A 154 15.97 -8.19 6.30
N LYS A 155 15.11 -7.24 6.65
CA LYS A 155 15.49 -5.91 7.17
C LYS A 155 16.19 -5.98 8.54
N ASN A 156 15.83 -6.98 9.35
CA ASN A 156 16.50 -7.23 10.62
C ASN A 156 17.72 -8.16 10.50
N ASN A 157 18.10 -8.57 9.29
CA ASN A 157 19.22 -9.47 9.02
C ASN A 157 19.14 -10.83 9.73
N PHE A 158 17.93 -11.34 9.98
CA PHE A 158 17.74 -12.68 10.53
C PHE A 158 18.07 -13.73 9.46
N LYS A 159 18.71 -14.81 9.91
CA LYS A 159 19.11 -15.91 9.00
C LYS A 159 17.97 -16.82 8.57
N GLY A 160 16.84 -16.74 9.23
CA GLY A 160 15.66 -17.57 9.00
C GLY A 160 14.72 -17.52 10.19
N VAL A 161 13.73 -18.39 10.17
CA VAL A 161 12.71 -18.49 11.22
C VAL A 161 12.59 -19.91 11.78
N LEU A 162 12.16 -19.98 13.03
CA LEU A 162 11.85 -21.22 13.73
C LEU A 162 10.37 -21.21 14.14
N ILE A 163 9.62 -22.25 13.77
CA ILE A 163 8.18 -22.34 13.99
C ILE A 163 7.85 -23.56 14.82
N GLY A 164 7.14 -23.38 15.93
CA GLY A 164 6.54 -24.48 16.69
C GLY A 164 5.34 -25.04 15.94
N SER A 165 5.43 -26.30 15.49
CA SER A 165 4.33 -26.97 14.80
C SER A 165 3.54 -27.82 15.80
N SER A 166 2.29 -27.44 16.06
CA SER A 166 1.36 -28.18 16.91
C SER A 166 0.60 -29.28 16.17
N GLY A 167 0.77 -29.40 14.85
CA GLY A 167 -0.03 -30.25 13.98
C GLY A 167 -1.39 -29.66 13.58
N GLY A 168 -1.72 -28.45 14.06
CA GLY A 168 -2.95 -27.75 13.71
C GLY A 168 -2.79 -26.87 12.46
N ILE A 169 -3.94 -26.45 11.91
CA ILE A 169 -4.00 -25.67 10.67
C ILE A 169 -3.27 -24.31 10.79
N ASP A 170 -3.32 -23.67 11.94
CA ASP A 170 -2.70 -22.34 12.15
C ASP A 170 -1.18 -22.42 12.02
N SER A 171 -0.56 -23.44 12.65
CA SER A 171 0.88 -23.65 12.54
C SER A 171 1.31 -24.07 11.13
N ALA A 172 0.47 -24.82 10.42
CA ALA A 172 0.70 -25.20 9.03
C ALA A 172 0.63 -23.97 8.11
N LEU A 173 -0.38 -23.11 8.28
CA LEU A 173 -0.51 -21.86 7.53
C LEU A 173 0.67 -20.92 7.80
N THR A 174 1.08 -20.77 9.06
CA THR A 174 2.25 -19.97 9.43
C THR A 174 3.53 -20.48 8.75
N ALA A 175 3.73 -21.80 8.72
CA ALA A 175 4.87 -22.42 8.05
C ALA A 175 4.83 -22.20 6.52
N THR A 176 3.64 -22.26 5.92
CA THR A 176 3.45 -22.01 4.49
C THR A 176 3.79 -20.56 4.14
N ILE A 177 3.24 -19.57 4.87
CA ILE A 177 3.53 -18.16 4.67
C ILE A 177 5.04 -17.89 4.81
N ALA A 178 5.66 -18.44 5.85
CA ALA A 178 7.10 -18.26 6.06
C ALA A 178 7.93 -18.88 4.93
N THR A 179 7.51 -20.04 4.41
CA THR A 179 8.20 -20.71 3.29
C THR A 179 8.06 -19.94 2.00
N ASP A 180 6.89 -19.41 1.71
CA ASP A 180 6.65 -18.57 0.53
C ASP A 180 7.40 -17.23 0.61
N ALA A 181 7.57 -16.70 1.85
CA ALA A 181 8.30 -15.46 2.08
C ALA A 181 9.83 -15.61 1.96
N LEU A 182 10.40 -16.70 2.46
CA LEU A 182 11.83 -16.82 2.72
C LEU A 182 12.53 -17.94 1.95
N GLY A 183 11.77 -18.87 1.39
CA GLY A 183 12.30 -20.14 0.89
C GLY A 183 12.41 -21.20 1.99
N SER A 184 12.27 -22.48 1.61
CA SER A 184 12.25 -23.61 2.56
C SER A 184 13.53 -23.78 3.36
N GLU A 185 14.66 -23.36 2.81
CA GLU A 185 15.99 -23.47 3.45
C GLU A 185 16.15 -22.54 4.67
N LYS A 186 15.35 -21.47 4.74
CA LYS A 186 15.36 -20.51 5.86
C LYS A 186 14.26 -20.77 6.90
N VAL A 187 13.43 -21.80 6.70
CA VAL A 187 12.32 -22.12 7.59
C VAL A 187 12.57 -23.47 8.27
N ARG A 188 12.55 -23.48 9.58
CA ARG A 188 12.65 -24.70 10.38
C ARG A 188 11.43 -24.87 11.26
N THR A 189 10.89 -26.07 11.32
CA THR A 189 9.76 -26.41 12.20
C THR A 189 10.22 -27.35 13.31
N ILE A 190 9.73 -27.13 14.53
CA ILE A 190 9.87 -28.03 15.64
C ILE A 190 8.48 -28.56 15.98
N THR A 191 8.31 -29.88 15.84
CA THR A 191 7.07 -30.55 16.22
C THR A 191 7.14 -30.93 17.70
N VAL A 192 6.17 -30.46 18.50
CA VAL A 192 6.02 -30.86 19.89
C VAL A 192 4.89 -31.86 19.98
N SER A 193 5.22 -33.11 20.31
CA SER A 193 4.22 -34.13 20.60
C SER A 193 3.81 -34.02 22.07
N TYR A 194 2.54 -33.72 22.33
CA TYR A 194 1.97 -33.68 23.69
C TYR A 194 1.71 -35.07 24.30
N THR A 195 2.05 -36.16 23.61
CA THR A 195 1.76 -37.51 24.05
C THR A 195 2.53 -37.97 25.31
N HIS A 196 3.41 -37.14 25.86
CA HIS A 196 4.20 -37.45 27.07
C HIS A 196 3.99 -36.51 28.26
N LEU A 197 3.03 -35.57 28.19
CA LEU A 197 2.64 -34.75 29.33
C LEU A 197 1.38 -35.31 30.03
N THR A 198 1.41 -36.57 30.39
CA THR A 198 0.53 -37.04 31.47
C THR A 198 1.12 -36.54 32.77
N LEU A 199 0.60 -35.46 33.33
CA LEU A 199 0.84 -35.08 34.71
C LEU A 199 0.35 -36.26 35.59
N PRO A 200 1.14 -36.73 36.52
CA PRO A 200 0.65 -37.71 37.46
C PRO A 200 -0.48 -37.07 38.25
N THR A 201 -1.70 -37.59 38.06
CA THR A 201 -2.85 -37.27 38.91
C THR A 201 -2.56 -37.86 40.29
N ARG A 202 -2.38 -37.00 41.29
CA ARG A 202 -2.48 -37.38 42.70
C ARG A 202 -3.92 -37.30 43.12
#